data_641f53b8a8695159e7abd78ad39d6bf7
#
_entry.id   641f53b8a8695159e7abd78ad39d6bf7
#
_cell.length_a   1.000
_cell.length_b   1.000
_cell.length_c   1.000
_cell.angle_alpha   90.00
_cell.angle_beta   90.00
_cell.angle_gamma   90.00
#
_symmetry.space_group_name_H-M   'P 1'
#
loop_
_entity.id
_entity.type
_entity.pdbx_description
1 polymer ?
#
loop_
_entity_poly.entity_id
_entity_poly.type
_entity_poly.pdbx_seq_one_letter_code
_entity_poly.pdbx_strand_id
1 'polypeptide(L)'
;ITCNPREMSDRELEKLTRRFAAEILPFIGKEVDIMAPDMGTNEQTMAWILDVYSSHAGHFVPEIVTGKPLQLQGSEGRREATGHGVAFLAMRALDKLGIKNGDSLAVGHGFGNGGTHAAETLAWSGAKWTGRSDATGARGNDKGIDGGAQVRRASSRQGG
;
A
#
# COMPACT_ATOMS: atom_id res chain seq x y z
N ILE A 1 -1.34 11.53 12.89
CA ILE A 1 -0.30 12.50 13.32
C ILE A 1 -0.04 13.46 12.18
N THR A 2 -0.03 14.76 12.46
CA THR A 2 0.28 15.78 11.46
C THR A 2 1.80 15.89 11.30
N CYS A 3 2.35 15.24 10.31
CA CYS A 3 3.77 15.30 9.94
C CYS A 3 3.95 14.96 8.46
N ASN A 4 5.12 15.27 7.91
CA ASN A 4 5.52 14.83 6.58
C ASN A 4 6.57 13.71 6.72
N PRO A 5 6.19 12.42 6.61
CA PRO A 5 7.13 11.31 6.80
C PRO A 5 8.26 11.28 5.76
N ARG A 6 8.10 11.96 4.61
CA ARG A 6 9.15 12.04 3.58
C ARG A 6 10.33 12.95 3.96
N GLU A 7 10.14 13.80 4.95
CA GLU A 7 11.17 14.72 5.46
C GLU A 7 11.83 14.17 6.74
N MET A 8 11.41 12.99 7.18
CA MET A 8 11.91 12.33 8.39
C MET A 8 12.87 11.19 8.01
N SER A 9 13.91 11.02 8.80
CA SER A 9 14.73 9.81 8.76
C SER A 9 13.95 8.61 9.32
N ASP A 10 14.32 7.40 8.95
CA ASP A 10 13.70 6.17 9.46
C ASP A 10 13.72 6.12 11.00
N ARG A 11 14.81 6.58 11.61
CA ARG A 11 14.96 6.64 13.06
C ARG A 11 13.98 7.63 13.73
N GLU A 12 13.70 8.76 13.10
CA GLU A 12 12.72 9.73 13.58
C GLU A 12 11.31 9.17 13.42
N LEU A 13 11.04 8.56 12.28
CA LEU A 13 9.74 7.91 12.00
C LEU A 13 9.48 6.75 12.97
N GLU A 14 10.48 5.92 13.27
CA GLU A 14 10.39 4.88 14.27
C GLU A 14 10.06 5.45 15.66
N LYS A 15 10.81 6.45 16.11
CA LYS A 15 10.56 7.08 17.41
C LYS A 15 9.16 7.67 17.51
N LEU A 16 8.73 8.37 16.46
CA LEU A 16 7.39 8.95 16.38
C LEU A 16 6.31 7.85 16.44
N THR A 17 6.47 6.80 15.65
CA THR A 17 5.52 5.68 15.61
C THR A 17 5.44 4.94 16.94
N ARG A 18 6.57 4.65 17.56
CA ARG A 18 6.63 4.00 18.89
C ARG A 18 6.00 4.87 19.96
N ARG A 19 6.28 6.18 19.95
CA ARG A 19 5.66 7.11 20.90
C ARG A 19 4.14 7.18 20.70
N PHE A 20 3.69 7.31 19.46
CA PHE A 20 2.27 7.27 19.14
C PHE A 20 1.61 5.99 19.63
N ALA A 21 2.20 4.83 19.33
CA ALA A 21 1.69 3.54 19.79
C ALA A 21 1.55 3.49 21.32
N ALA A 22 2.56 3.97 22.05
CA ALA A 22 2.53 4.01 23.52
C ALA A 22 1.39 4.90 24.07
N GLU A 23 1.09 6.02 23.42
CA GLU A 23 0.02 6.92 23.86
C GLU A 23 -1.38 6.37 23.58
N ILE A 24 -1.56 5.58 22.53
CA ILE A 24 -2.87 5.02 22.17
C ILE A 24 -3.14 3.64 22.77
N LEU A 25 -2.20 3.04 23.51
CA LEU A 25 -2.39 1.72 24.15
C LEU A 25 -3.73 1.54 24.85
N PRO A 26 -4.26 2.54 25.59
CA PRO A 26 -5.55 2.38 26.26
C PRO A 26 -6.76 2.27 25.32
N PHE A 27 -6.59 2.63 24.05
CA PHE A 27 -7.68 2.73 23.07
C PHE A 27 -7.63 1.64 22.01
N ILE A 28 -6.56 0.85 21.96
CA ILE A 28 -6.37 -0.21 20.96
C ILE A 28 -6.33 -1.58 21.63
N GLY A 29 -6.75 -2.61 20.89
CA GLY A 29 -6.77 -3.98 21.37
C GLY A 29 -7.39 -4.90 20.35
N LYS A 30 -7.10 -6.20 20.44
CA LYS A 30 -7.65 -7.21 19.53
C LYS A 30 -9.18 -7.28 19.55
N GLU A 31 -9.81 -6.85 20.64
CA GLU A 31 -11.27 -6.81 20.83
C GLU A 31 -11.83 -5.37 20.79
N VAL A 32 -11.00 -4.38 20.48
CA VAL A 32 -11.37 -2.95 20.45
C VAL A 32 -11.05 -2.40 19.06
N ASP A 33 -9.90 -1.73 18.92
CA ASP A 33 -9.44 -1.17 17.65
C ASP A 33 -8.14 -1.81 17.20
N ILE A 34 -8.14 -2.39 16.00
CA ILE A 34 -6.98 -3.02 15.37
C ILE A 34 -6.37 -2.03 14.37
N MET A 35 -5.07 -1.78 14.50
CA MET A 35 -4.36 -0.83 13.66
C MET A 35 -4.09 -1.39 12.26
N ALA A 36 -4.12 -0.50 11.26
CA ALA A 36 -3.85 -0.84 9.87
C ALA A 36 -2.96 0.22 9.20
N PRO A 37 -2.18 -0.15 8.18
CA PRO A 37 -1.41 0.83 7.41
C PRO A 37 -2.32 1.68 6.54
N ASP A 38 -1.96 2.96 6.41
CA ASP A 38 -2.58 3.94 5.55
C ASP A 38 -1.50 4.87 4.95
N MET A 39 -1.87 6.03 4.43
CA MET A 39 -0.95 6.97 3.81
C MET A 39 0.20 7.35 4.75
N GLY A 40 1.43 7.19 4.26
CA GLY A 40 2.65 7.48 5.04
C GLY A 40 3.05 6.38 6.04
N THR A 41 2.38 5.22 6.03
CA THR A 41 2.71 4.06 6.85
C THR A 41 2.88 2.81 5.98
N ASN A 42 3.56 1.80 6.49
CA ASN A 42 3.88 0.56 5.79
C ASN A 42 4.02 -0.63 6.76
N GLU A 43 4.48 -1.76 6.25
CA GLU A 43 4.70 -2.97 7.04
C GLU A 43 5.65 -2.73 8.24
N GLN A 44 6.68 -1.91 8.06
CA GLN A 44 7.66 -1.60 9.10
C GLN A 44 7.03 -0.75 10.23
N THR A 45 6.19 0.23 9.90
CA THR A 45 5.47 1.01 10.92
C THR A 45 4.51 0.13 11.72
N MET A 46 3.86 -0.83 11.09
CA MET A 46 3.03 -1.82 11.77
C MET A 46 3.85 -2.74 12.70
N ALA A 47 5.06 -3.12 12.27
CA ALA A 47 5.97 -3.88 13.12
C ALA A 47 6.37 -3.13 14.40
N TRP A 48 6.64 -1.83 14.30
CA TRP A 48 6.96 -1.00 15.48
C TRP A 48 5.76 -0.84 16.44
N ILE A 49 4.53 -0.71 15.93
CA ILE A 49 3.32 -0.68 16.77
C ILE A 49 3.13 -2.02 17.49
N LEU A 50 3.26 -3.13 16.74
CA LEU A 50 3.16 -4.48 17.30
C LEU A 50 4.18 -4.72 18.42
N ASP A 51 5.43 -4.30 18.23
CA ASP A 51 6.50 -4.43 19.20
C ASP A 51 6.20 -3.66 20.49
N VAL A 52 5.75 -2.41 20.37
CA VAL A 52 5.38 -1.58 21.54
C VAL A 52 4.22 -2.21 22.29
N TYR A 53 3.17 -2.62 21.59
CA TYR A 53 1.99 -3.23 22.23
C TYR A 53 2.33 -4.55 22.91
N SER A 54 3.05 -5.44 22.23
CA SER A 54 3.45 -6.75 22.76
C SER A 54 4.39 -6.61 23.96
N SER A 55 5.30 -5.63 23.94
CA SER A 55 6.19 -5.34 25.07
C SER A 55 5.39 -4.87 26.30
N HIS A 56 4.36 -4.05 26.10
CA HIS A 56 3.49 -3.60 27.17
C HIS A 56 2.62 -4.74 27.71
N ALA A 57 2.08 -5.59 26.84
CA ALA A 57 1.26 -6.74 27.20
C ALA A 57 2.06 -7.87 27.89
N GLY A 58 3.39 -7.87 27.73
CA GLY A 58 4.26 -8.90 28.26
C GLY A 58 4.24 -10.22 27.46
N HIS A 59 3.59 -10.24 26.31
CA HIS A 59 3.56 -11.39 25.39
C HIS A 59 3.28 -10.92 23.96
N PHE A 60 3.57 -11.75 22.96
CA PHE A 60 3.35 -11.44 21.56
C PHE A 60 1.85 -11.42 21.22
N VAL A 61 1.36 -10.29 20.68
CA VAL A 61 -0.05 -10.06 20.34
C VAL A 61 -0.17 -9.62 18.86
N PRO A 62 0.00 -10.55 17.91
CA PRO A 62 0.04 -10.20 16.48
C PRO A 62 -1.30 -9.66 15.96
N GLU A 63 -2.39 -9.88 16.64
CA GLU A 63 -3.73 -9.44 16.24
C GLU A 63 -3.93 -7.91 16.33
N ILE A 64 -3.04 -7.20 17.04
CA ILE A 64 -3.18 -5.75 17.25
C ILE A 64 -3.01 -4.92 15.98
N VAL A 65 -2.36 -5.45 14.96
CA VAL A 65 -2.13 -4.78 13.68
C VAL A 65 -2.43 -5.67 12.49
N THR A 66 -2.90 -5.08 11.41
CA THR A 66 -2.91 -5.69 10.07
C THR A 66 -1.73 -5.17 9.25
N GLY A 67 -1.49 -5.73 8.06
CA GLY A 67 -0.45 -5.25 7.16
C GLY A 67 0.97 -5.33 7.71
N LYS A 68 1.20 -6.14 8.73
CA LYS A 68 2.52 -6.43 9.30
C LYS A 68 3.33 -7.37 8.40
N PRO A 69 4.67 -7.41 8.53
CA PRO A 69 5.52 -8.34 7.79
C PRO A 69 5.12 -9.81 7.99
N LEU A 70 5.36 -10.66 6.99
CA LEU A 70 5.07 -12.10 7.04
C LEU A 70 5.77 -12.78 8.23
N GLN A 71 6.99 -12.38 8.55
CA GLN A 71 7.77 -12.89 9.69
C GLN A 71 7.10 -12.64 11.04
N LEU A 72 6.21 -11.65 11.11
CA LEU A 72 5.42 -11.29 12.29
C LEU A 72 3.96 -11.79 12.17
N GLN A 73 3.75 -12.89 11.48
CA GLN A 73 2.42 -13.49 11.22
C GLN A 73 1.53 -12.59 10.33
N GLY A 74 2.12 -11.87 9.36
CA GLY A 74 1.39 -11.18 8.30
C GLY A 74 0.73 -12.17 7.34
N SER A 75 -0.26 -11.70 6.59
CA SER A 75 -0.97 -12.52 5.59
C SER A 75 -0.32 -12.37 4.22
N GLU A 76 -0.07 -13.48 3.53
CA GLU A 76 0.39 -13.47 2.14
C GLU A 76 -0.62 -12.73 1.25
N GLY A 77 -0.12 -12.01 0.25
CA GLY A 77 -0.93 -11.26 -0.70
C GLY A 77 -1.55 -9.97 -0.13
N ARG A 78 -1.39 -9.66 1.16
CA ARG A 78 -1.95 -8.44 1.75
C ARG A 78 -1.41 -7.17 1.09
N ARG A 79 -0.14 -7.16 0.71
CA ARG A 79 0.53 -6.04 0.07
C ARG A 79 -0.11 -5.69 -1.28
N GLU A 80 -0.43 -6.68 -2.06
CA GLU A 80 -0.98 -6.57 -3.42
C GLU A 80 -2.51 -6.51 -3.45
N ALA A 81 -3.18 -6.96 -2.39
CA ALA A 81 -4.61 -7.22 -2.34
C ALA A 81 -5.46 -6.02 -2.77
N THR A 82 -5.14 -4.82 -2.32
CA THR A 82 -5.88 -3.60 -2.68
C THR A 82 -5.80 -3.32 -4.18
N GLY A 83 -4.60 -3.36 -4.75
CA GLY A 83 -4.38 -3.13 -6.18
C GLY A 83 -5.03 -4.21 -7.05
N HIS A 84 -4.86 -5.48 -6.67
CA HIS A 84 -5.50 -6.60 -7.36
C HIS A 84 -7.02 -6.52 -7.29
N GLY A 85 -7.60 -6.15 -6.14
CA GLY A 85 -9.04 -5.98 -5.98
C GLY A 85 -9.61 -4.87 -6.86
N VAL A 86 -8.93 -3.73 -6.93
CA VAL A 86 -9.30 -2.62 -7.82
C VAL A 86 -9.28 -3.06 -9.29
N ALA A 87 -8.21 -3.72 -9.73
CA ALA A 87 -8.09 -4.21 -11.10
C ALA A 87 -9.16 -5.27 -11.41
N PHE A 88 -9.41 -6.19 -10.50
CA PHE A 88 -10.45 -7.21 -10.65
C PHE A 88 -11.83 -6.58 -10.87
N LEU A 89 -12.21 -5.61 -10.04
CA LEU A 89 -13.50 -4.94 -10.18
C LEU A 89 -13.58 -4.08 -11.45
N ALA A 90 -12.49 -3.43 -11.83
CA ALA A 90 -12.42 -2.68 -13.08
C ALA A 90 -12.66 -3.60 -14.29
N MET A 91 -12.00 -4.76 -14.35
CA MET A 91 -12.21 -5.75 -15.42
C MET A 91 -13.67 -6.24 -15.44
N ARG A 92 -14.28 -6.51 -14.30
CA ARG A 92 -15.70 -6.90 -14.20
C ARG A 92 -16.64 -5.79 -14.69
N ALA A 93 -16.30 -4.54 -14.42
CA ALA A 93 -17.08 -3.40 -14.94
C ALA A 93 -16.96 -3.31 -16.47
N LEU A 94 -15.78 -3.49 -17.05
CA LEU A 94 -15.56 -3.54 -18.49
C LEU A 94 -16.36 -4.68 -19.13
N ASP A 95 -16.32 -5.89 -18.58
CA ASP A 95 -17.11 -7.04 -19.05
C ASP A 95 -18.61 -6.72 -19.07
N LYS A 96 -19.12 -6.09 -18.02
CA LYS A 96 -20.54 -5.70 -17.92
C LYS A 96 -20.93 -4.64 -18.95
N LEU A 97 -20.00 -3.78 -19.34
CA LEU A 97 -20.19 -2.75 -20.37
C LEU A 97 -19.93 -3.29 -21.79
N GLY A 98 -19.53 -4.55 -21.96
CA GLY A 98 -19.18 -5.13 -23.24
C GLY A 98 -17.87 -4.60 -23.84
N ILE A 99 -17.01 -4.02 -23.02
CA ILE A 99 -15.71 -3.46 -23.43
C ILE A 99 -14.63 -4.51 -23.18
N LYS A 100 -13.87 -4.87 -24.24
CA LYS A 100 -12.73 -5.77 -24.08
C LYS A 100 -11.59 -5.07 -23.36
N ASN A 101 -10.88 -5.78 -22.51
CA ASN A 101 -9.73 -5.22 -21.77
C ASN A 101 -8.69 -4.59 -22.71
N GLY A 102 -8.38 -5.22 -23.84
CA GLY A 102 -7.43 -4.72 -24.83
C GLY A 102 -7.85 -3.43 -25.54
N ASP A 103 -9.13 -3.10 -25.54
CA ASP A 103 -9.69 -1.86 -26.11
C ASP A 103 -9.81 -0.74 -25.05
N SER A 104 -9.52 -1.05 -23.80
CA SER A 104 -9.61 -0.09 -22.68
C SER A 104 -8.33 0.73 -22.52
N LEU A 105 -8.52 2.00 -22.13
CA LEU A 105 -7.44 2.90 -21.75
C LEU A 105 -7.48 3.14 -20.24
N ALA A 106 -6.34 3.00 -19.58
CA ALA A 106 -6.23 3.23 -18.16
C ALA A 106 -5.29 4.40 -17.85
N VAL A 107 -5.72 5.24 -16.91
CA VAL A 107 -4.91 6.31 -16.32
C VAL A 107 -4.99 6.19 -14.80
N GLY A 108 -3.86 6.27 -14.12
CA GLY A 108 -3.78 6.19 -12.67
C GLY A 108 -3.38 7.50 -12.02
N HIS A 109 -4.13 7.89 -10.99
CA HIS A 109 -3.73 8.96 -10.09
C HIS A 109 -3.39 8.38 -8.72
N GLY A 110 -2.14 8.66 -8.25
CA GLY A 110 -1.56 7.99 -7.09
C GLY A 110 -0.86 6.69 -7.47
N PHE A 111 0.48 6.67 -7.42
CA PHE A 111 1.30 5.53 -7.81
C PHE A 111 2.09 4.97 -6.60
N GLY A 112 1.38 4.83 -5.47
CA GLY A 112 1.83 4.11 -4.28
C GLY A 112 1.58 2.61 -4.40
N ASN A 113 1.53 1.90 -3.28
CA ASN A 113 1.34 0.45 -3.26
C ASN A 113 0.10 0.00 -4.05
N GLY A 114 -1.08 0.55 -3.77
CA GLY A 114 -2.32 0.16 -4.44
C GLY A 114 -2.32 0.48 -5.93
N GLY A 115 -1.90 1.69 -6.32
CA GLY A 115 -1.85 2.11 -7.73
C GLY A 115 -0.85 1.31 -8.55
N THR A 116 0.29 0.95 -7.98
CA THR A 116 1.32 0.13 -8.64
C THR A 116 0.79 -1.26 -8.98
N HIS A 117 0.22 -1.97 -8.01
CA HIS A 117 -0.31 -3.31 -8.22
C HIS A 117 -1.58 -3.33 -9.08
N ALA A 118 -2.42 -2.29 -9.00
CA ALA A 118 -3.56 -2.14 -9.91
C ALA A 118 -3.11 -1.97 -11.37
N ALA A 119 -2.10 -1.11 -11.60
CA ALA A 119 -1.55 -0.90 -12.93
C ALA A 119 -0.94 -2.17 -13.53
N GLU A 120 -0.19 -2.93 -12.74
CA GLU A 120 0.42 -4.19 -13.13
C GLU A 120 -0.64 -5.21 -13.54
N THR A 121 -1.66 -5.40 -12.70
CA THR A 121 -2.73 -6.37 -12.97
C THR A 121 -3.57 -5.98 -14.18
N LEU A 122 -3.90 -4.71 -14.36
CA LEU A 122 -4.62 -4.23 -15.54
C LEU A 122 -3.77 -4.39 -16.81
N ALA A 123 -2.47 -4.12 -16.75
CA ALA A 123 -1.58 -4.34 -17.88
C ALA A 123 -1.50 -5.82 -18.27
N TRP A 124 -1.42 -6.75 -17.31
CA TRP A 124 -1.47 -8.18 -17.57
C TRP A 124 -2.79 -8.63 -18.22
N SER A 125 -3.90 -7.97 -17.89
CA SER A 125 -5.20 -8.23 -18.53
C SER A 125 -5.32 -7.70 -19.96
N GLY A 126 -4.31 -6.96 -20.44
CA GLY A 126 -4.25 -6.38 -21.77
C GLY A 126 -4.74 -4.93 -21.85
N ALA A 127 -5.17 -4.32 -20.75
CA ALA A 127 -5.57 -2.91 -20.74
C ALA A 127 -4.38 -2.00 -21.08
N LYS A 128 -4.61 -1.00 -21.93
CA LYS A 128 -3.57 -0.07 -22.33
C LYS A 128 -3.40 1.03 -21.30
N TRP A 129 -2.27 1.03 -20.63
CA TRP A 129 -1.94 2.05 -19.64
C TRP A 129 -1.33 3.28 -20.34
N THR A 130 -2.01 4.42 -20.33
CA THR A 130 -1.62 5.61 -21.10
C THR A 130 -1.15 6.78 -20.27
N GLY A 131 -1.44 6.79 -18.96
CA GLY A 131 -1.03 7.89 -18.10
C GLY A 131 -0.94 7.51 -16.63
N ARG A 132 -0.07 8.22 -15.93
CA ARG A 132 0.01 8.17 -14.47
C ARG A 132 0.36 9.54 -13.91
N SER A 133 -0.08 9.80 -12.70
CA SER A 133 0.38 10.93 -11.91
C SER A 133 0.57 10.54 -10.44
N ASP A 134 1.49 11.21 -9.78
CA ASP A 134 1.72 11.12 -8.35
C ASP A 134 2.17 12.48 -7.79
N ALA A 135 2.57 12.53 -6.53
CA ALA A 135 3.04 13.78 -5.89
C ALA A 135 4.30 14.38 -6.55
N THR A 136 5.00 13.64 -7.40
CA THR A 136 6.23 14.08 -8.09
C THR A 136 5.97 14.59 -9.52
N GLY A 137 4.76 14.41 -10.04
CA GLY A 137 4.35 14.86 -11.37
C GLY A 137 3.51 13.87 -12.14
N ALA A 138 3.30 14.16 -13.42
CA ALA A 138 2.50 13.33 -14.31
C ALA A 138 3.30 12.89 -15.54
N ARG A 139 2.97 11.72 -16.07
CA ARG A 139 3.47 11.19 -17.34
C ARG A 139 2.33 10.61 -18.14
N GLY A 140 2.31 10.91 -19.44
CA GLY A 140 1.36 10.35 -20.39
C GLY A 140 2.08 9.88 -21.65
N ASN A 141 1.52 8.86 -22.30
CA ASN A 141 1.93 8.39 -23.62
C ASN A 141 0.75 7.70 -24.28
N ASP A 142 0.21 8.30 -25.34
CA ASP A 142 -0.94 7.76 -26.08
C ASP A 142 -0.66 6.39 -26.72
N LYS A 143 0.63 6.08 -26.97
CA LYS A 143 1.05 4.78 -27.48
C LYS A 143 1.10 3.69 -26.39
N GLY A 144 0.88 4.06 -25.15
CA GLY A 144 0.96 3.21 -23.97
C GLY A 144 2.27 3.40 -23.19
N ILE A 145 2.18 3.17 -21.90
CA ILE A 145 3.31 3.17 -20.95
C ILE A 145 3.54 1.70 -20.57
N ASP A 146 4.79 1.22 -20.65
CA ASP A 146 5.14 -0.11 -20.17
C ASP A 146 4.91 -0.21 -18.64
N GLY A 147 3.84 -0.90 -18.26
CA GLY A 147 3.45 -1.10 -16.86
C GLY A 147 4.53 -1.81 -16.06
N GLY A 148 5.20 -2.81 -16.62
CA GLY A 148 6.25 -3.57 -15.93
C GLY A 148 7.53 -2.78 -15.66
N ALA A 149 7.93 -1.90 -16.60
CA ALA A 149 9.08 -1.00 -16.39
C ALA A 149 8.77 0.08 -15.33
N GLN A 150 7.52 0.46 -15.20
CA GLN A 150 7.07 1.45 -14.21
C GLN A 150 7.02 0.88 -12.79
N VAL A 151 6.58 -0.36 -12.64
CA VAL A 151 6.57 -1.09 -11.36
C VAL A 151 8.00 -1.23 -10.81
N ARG A 152 8.95 -1.67 -11.65
CA ARG A 152 10.37 -1.77 -11.26
C ARG A 152 10.95 -0.44 -10.76
N ARG A 153 10.56 0.70 -11.36
CA ARG A 153 11.00 2.04 -10.92
C ARG A 153 10.32 2.53 -9.64
N ALA A 154 9.07 2.13 -9.40
CA ALA A 154 8.37 2.46 -8.17
C ALA A 154 8.95 1.67 -6.98
N SER A 155 9.22 0.38 -7.16
CA SER A 155 9.83 -0.49 -6.15
C SER A 155 11.24 -0.03 -5.74
N SER A 156 12.06 0.44 -6.69
CA SER A 156 13.41 0.96 -6.38
C SER A 156 13.43 2.28 -5.61
N ARG A 157 12.30 3.00 -5.55
CA ARG A 157 12.16 4.27 -4.80
C ARG A 157 11.52 4.10 -3.41
N GLN A 158 10.97 2.92 -3.11
CA GLN A 158 10.38 2.59 -1.80
C GLN A 158 11.33 1.80 -0.91
N GLY A 159 12.49 1.39 -1.42
CA GLY A 159 13.51 0.62 -0.73
C GLY A 159 14.83 1.36 -0.53
N GLY A 160 14.83 2.71 -0.60
CA GLY A 160 15.97 3.57 -0.29
C GLY A 160 15.63 4.59 0.76
#